data_19a0ddd59ebf3100ce1c9dbca7da2fde
#
_entry.id   19a0ddd59ebf3100ce1c9dbca7da2fde
#
_cell.length_a   1.000
_cell.length_b   1.000
_cell.length_c   1.000
_cell.angle_alpha   90.00
_cell.angle_beta   90.00
_cell.angle_gamma   90.00
#
_symmetry.space_group_name_H-M   'P 1'
#
loop_
_entity.id
_entity.type
_entity.pdbx_description
1 polymer ?
#
loop_
_entity_poly.entity_id
_entity_poly.type
_entity_poly.pdbx_seq_one_letter_code
_entity_poly.pdbx_strand_id
1 'polypeptide(L)'
;TYMIRFDQTRPGGSISRKVGTLVEEDGTPVLDADSGGVILRWKHKLSATYSTGPWAFTLTQNHYNGYRTGDRQIDGEKHSVPDQQIYDLNVAYTGIKNLRLALGVKNLFDKNPPIFVPVSNQFQAGYDITQYDPRARMIYLAANYKF
;
A
#
# COMPACT_ATOMS: atom_id res chain seq x y z
N THR A 1 9.13 -6.73 3.50
CA THR A 1 8.60 -7.74 4.45
C THR A 1 7.89 -8.84 3.69
N TYR A 2 8.16 -10.07 4.04
CA TYR A 2 7.45 -11.26 3.58
C TYR A 2 6.84 -11.98 4.78
N MET A 3 5.53 -12.18 4.79
CA MET A 3 4.79 -12.82 5.88
C MET A 3 4.33 -14.21 5.44
N ILE A 4 4.75 -15.24 6.17
CA ILE A 4 4.36 -16.62 5.87
C ILE A 4 3.04 -16.95 6.54
N ARG A 5 2.88 -16.57 7.81
CA ARG A 5 1.72 -16.92 8.64
C ARG A 5 1.46 -15.84 9.68
N PHE A 6 0.19 -15.52 9.87
CA PHE A 6 -0.31 -14.72 10.99
C PHE A 6 -1.70 -15.25 11.36
N ASP A 7 -1.79 -15.79 12.57
CA ASP A 7 -3.03 -16.34 13.12
C ASP A 7 -3.55 -15.42 14.21
N GLN A 8 -4.81 -15.10 14.17
CA GLN A 8 -5.49 -14.34 15.22
C GLN A 8 -6.54 -15.21 15.89
N THR A 9 -6.53 -15.24 17.22
CA THR A 9 -7.46 -16.01 18.04
C THR A 9 -8.23 -15.10 18.98
N ARG A 10 -9.54 -15.27 19.09
CA ARG A 10 -10.35 -14.65 20.14
C ARG A 10 -10.53 -15.64 21.29
N PRO A 11 -10.72 -15.17 22.55
CA PRO A 11 -11.07 -16.05 23.67
C PRO A 11 -12.32 -16.87 23.33
N GLY A 12 -12.21 -18.19 23.36
CA GLY A 12 -13.30 -19.13 23.04
C GLY A 12 -13.64 -19.24 21.55
N GLY A 13 -12.85 -18.65 20.63
CA GLY A 13 -13.11 -18.62 19.21
C GLY A 13 -12.17 -19.45 18.34
N SER A 14 -12.48 -19.53 17.07
CA SER A 14 -11.66 -20.14 16.02
C SER A 14 -10.40 -19.32 15.75
N ILE A 15 -9.41 -19.93 15.10
CA ILE A 15 -8.20 -19.29 14.63
C ILE A 15 -8.47 -18.74 13.22
N SER A 16 -8.32 -17.43 13.03
CA SER A 16 -8.40 -16.79 11.72
C SER A 16 -7.03 -16.55 11.12
N ARG A 17 -6.87 -16.91 9.85
CA ARG A 17 -5.62 -16.76 9.07
C ARG A 17 -5.74 -15.56 8.15
N LYS A 18 -4.99 -14.49 8.43
CA LYS A 18 -5.11 -13.19 7.73
C LYS A 18 -4.11 -12.95 6.61
N VAL A 19 -3.16 -13.85 6.34
CA VAL A 19 -2.11 -13.60 5.36
C VAL A 19 -2.63 -13.80 3.93
N GLY A 20 -2.80 -12.69 3.21
CA GLY A 20 -3.20 -12.69 1.81
C GLY A 20 -4.68 -12.99 1.56
N THR A 21 -5.52 -12.93 2.60
CA THR A 21 -6.95 -13.17 2.46
C THR A 21 -7.77 -12.49 3.56
N LEU A 22 -8.99 -12.09 3.24
CA LEU A 22 -10.03 -11.64 4.16
C LEU A 22 -11.13 -12.68 4.39
N VAL A 23 -10.99 -13.86 3.76
CA VAL A 23 -11.94 -14.97 3.91
C VAL A 23 -11.22 -16.26 4.21
N GLU A 24 -11.85 -17.13 5.00
CA GLU A 24 -11.42 -18.50 5.24
C GLU A 24 -11.63 -19.38 4.00
N GLU A 25 -11.24 -20.64 4.05
CA GLU A 25 -11.40 -21.57 2.92
C GLU A 25 -12.88 -21.86 2.57
N ASP A 26 -13.75 -21.84 3.56
CA ASP A 26 -15.20 -22.01 3.42
C ASP A 26 -15.94 -20.73 2.96
N GLY A 27 -15.22 -19.62 2.76
CA GLY A 27 -15.77 -18.34 2.33
C GLY A 27 -16.28 -17.47 3.48
N THR A 28 -16.14 -17.88 4.74
CA THR A 28 -16.49 -17.05 5.90
C THR A 28 -15.50 -15.91 6.08
N PRO A 29 -15.94 -14.69 6.50
CA PRO A 29 -15.04 -13.59 6.78
C PRO A 29 -14.05 -13.95 7.92
N VAL A 30 -12.77 -13.62 7.72
CA VAL A 30 -11.79 -13.64 8.82
C VAL A 30 -12.13 -12.54 9.85
N LEU A 31 -11.57 -12.64 11.03
CA LEU A 31 -11.75 -11.62 12.07
C LEU A 31 -11.33 -10.22 11.55
N ASP A 32 -12.19 -9.23 11.78
CA ASP A 32 -11.99 -7.82 11.40
C ASP A 32 -11.77 -7.61 9.87
N ALA A 33 -12.36 -8.46 9.03
CA ALA A 33 -12.24 -8.36 7.58
C ALA A 33 -12.66 -6.99 7.04
N ASP A 34 -13.77 -6.43 7.57
CA ASP A 34 -14.31 -5.14 7.14
C ASP A 34 -13.45 -3.95 7.56
N SER A 35 -12.58 -4.14 8.53
CA SER A 35 -11.64 -3.10 9.00
C SER A 35 -10.31 -3.13 8.23
N GLY A 36 -10.23 -3.84 7.08
CA GLY A 36 -9.00 -4.01 6.33
C GLY A 36 -7.97 -4.86 7.07
N GLY A 37 -8.46 -5.87 7.80
CA GLY A 37 -7.65 -6.73 8.65
C GLY A 37 -6.68 -7.68 7.92
N VAL A 38 -6.51 -7.55 6.60
CA VAL A 38 -5.59 -8.38 5.83
C VAL A 38 -4.13 -8.05 6.16
N ILE A 39 -3.31 -9.08 6.22
CA ILE A 39 -1.85 -8.94 6.24
C ILE A 39 -1.34 -9.34 4.87
N LEU A 40 -0.74 -8.38 4.17
CA LEU A 40 -0.18 -8.63 2.85
C LEU A 40 0.95 -9.65 2.95
N ARG A 41 0.93 -10.67 2.09
CA ARG A 41 1.98 -11.69 2.05
C ARG A 41 3.33 -11.09 1.72
N TRP A 42 3.36 -10.15 0.78
CA TRP A 42 4.57 -9.45 0.39
C TRP A 42 4.31 -7.95 0.23
N LYS A 43 5.14 -7.17 0.90
CA LYS A 43 5.18 -5.72 0.78
C LYS A 43 6.64 -5.29 0.84
N HIS A 44 7.07 -4.48 -0.14
CA HIS A 44 8.43 -3.94 -0.13
C HIS A 44 8.48 -2.50 -0.62
N LYS A 45 9.53 -1.82 -0.19
CA LYS A 45 9.97 -0.53 -0.71
C LYS A 45 11.41 -0.68 -1.17
N LEU A 46 11.63 -0.43 -2.45
CA LEU A 46 12.96 -0.45 -3.07
C LEU A 46 13.28 0.96 -3.55
N SER A 47 14.47 1.47 -3.21
CA SER A 47 14.92 2.78 -3.66
C SER A 47 16.30 2.67 -4.29
N ALA A 48 16.49 3.35 -5.43
CA ALA A 48 17.76 3.51 -6.10
C ALA A 48 18.07 4.99 -6.22
N THR A 49 19.30 5.38 -5.85
CA THR A 49 19.76 6.77 -5.94
C THR A 49 20.97 6.83 -6.86
N TYR A 50 20.89 7.73 -7.84
CA TYR A 50 22.01 8.11 -8.71
C TYR A 50 22.42 9.54 -8.40
N SER A 51 23.72 9.77 -8.16
CA SER A 51 24.27 11.08 -7.83
C SER A 51 25.32 11.50 -8.84
N THR A 52 25.23 12.75 -9.30
CA THR A 52 26.20 13.34 -10.22
C THR A 52 26.39 14.83 -9.91
N GLY A 53 27.61 15.24 -9.55
CA GLY A 53 27.90 16.59 -9.08
C GLY A 53 26.96 17.01 -7.92
N PRO A 54 26.29 18.16 -8.00
CA PRO A 54 25.38 18.62 -6.96
C PRO A 54 23.98 17.97 -7.01
N TRP A 55 23.72 17.07 -7.94
CA TRP A 55 22.41 16.45 -8.18
C TRP A 55 22.34 15.04 -7.60
N ALA A 56 21.20 14.70 -7.03
CA ALA A 56 20.86 13.34 -6.64
C ALA A 56 19.43 13.02 -7.09
N PHE A 57 19.27 11.91 -7.80
CA PHE A 57 18.00 11.39 -8.33
C PHE A 57 17.67 10.11 -7.61
N THR A 58 16.54 10.07 -6.92
CA THR A 58 16.08 8.87 -6.21
C THR A 58 14.76 8.40 -6.79
N LEU A 59 14.75 7.19 -7.34
CA LEU A 59 13.54 6.48 -7.73
C LEU A 59 13.19 5.46 -6.63
N THR A 60 11.94 5.48 -6.18
CA THR A 60 11.43 4.54 -5.18
C THR A 60 10.26 3.76 -5.75
N GLN A 61 10.28 2.44 -5.63
CA GLN A 61 9.17 1.55 -5.90
C GLN A 61 8.57 1.08 -4.58
N ASN A 62 7.25 1.23 -4.42
CA ASN A 62 6.46 0.62 -3.35
C ASN A 62 5.61 -0.49 -3.98
N HIS A 63 5.74 -1.71 -3.50
CA HIS A 63 5.00 -2.87 -3.98
C HIS A 63 4.09 -3.42 -2.88
N TYR A 64 2.85 -3.72 -3.26
CA TYR A 64 1.80 -4.31 -2.42
C TYR A 64 1.27 -5.53 -3.14
N ASN A 65 1.41 -6.70 -2.53
CA ASN A 65 0.88 -7.94 -3.09
C ASN A 65 -0.65 -7.97 -2.99
N GLY A 66 -1.29 -8.52 -4.01
CA GLY A 66 -2.73 -8.72 -4.03
C GLY A 66 -3.22 -9.72 -2.98
N TYR A 67 -4.52 -9.73 -2.73
CA TYR A 67 -5.17 -10.61 -1.76
C TYR A 67 -6.64 -10.88 -2.08
N ARG A 68 -7.20 -11.94 -1.50
CA ARG A 68 -8.63 -12.27 -1.62
C ARG A 68 -9.44 -11.42 -0.66
N THR A 69 -10.55 -10.83 -1.15
CA THR A 69 -11.40 -9.95 -0.36
C THR A 69 -12.67 -10.61 0.15
N GLY A 70 -13.24 -11.48 -0.61
CA GLY A 70 -14.49 -12.12 -0.20
C GLY A 70 -15.11 -12.98 -1.29
N ASP A 71 -16.03 -13.81 -0.85
CA ASP A 71 -16.88 -14.61 -1.70
C ASP A 71 -18.33 -14.24 -1.39
N ARG A 72 -19.10 -13.83 -2.40
CA ARG A 72 -20.55 -14.00 -2.46
C ARG A 72 -21.48 -13.13 -1.61
N GLN A 73 -21.04 -12.14 -0.86
CA GLN A 73 -22.02 -11.41 -0.03
C GLN A 73 -22.76 -10.29 -0.77
N ILE A 74 -22.21 -9.77 -1.86
CA ILE A 74 -22.82 -8.67 -2.62
C ILE A 74 -23.33 -9.13 -3.99
N ASP A 75 -22.56 -9.93 -4.74
CA ASP A 75 -22.90 -10.32 -6.12
C ASP A 75 -22.73 -11.80 -6.41
N GLY A 76 -22.28 -12.60 -5.47
CA GLY A 76 -22.07 -14.05 -5.63
C GLY A 76 -20.75 -14.45 -6.27
N GLU A 77 -19.91 -13.48 -6.61
CA GLU A 77 -18.62 -13.68 -7.28
C GLU A 77 -17.45 -13.74 -6.29
N LYS A 78 -16.33 -14.27 -6.78
CA LYS A 78 -15.07 -14.28 -6.04
C LYS A 78 -14.28 -13.01 -6.32
N HIS A 79 -13.99 -12.25 -5.29
CA HIS A 79 -13.25 -11.00 -5.43
C HIS A 79 -11.82 -11.09 -4.90
N SER A 80 -10.94 -10.34 -5.55
CA SER A 80 -9.56 -10.17 -5.13
C SER A 80 -9.09 -8.75 -5.45
N VAL A 81 -8.20 -8.24 -4.62
CA VAL A 81 -7.46 -7.02 -4.89
C VAL A 81 -6.18 -7.39 -5.63
N PRO A 82 -5.92 -6.83 -6.82
CA PRO A 82 -4.70 -7.11 -7.56
C PRO A 82 -3.47 -6.49 -6.88
N ASP A 83 -2.28 -6.93 -7.31
CA ASP A 83 -1.01 -6.30 -6.93
C ASP A 83 -0.99 -4.83 -7.33
N GLN A 84 -0.39 -3.99 -6.48
CA GLN A 84 -0.16 -2.59 -6.78
C GLN A 84 1.31 -2.24 -6.69
N GLN A 85 1.78 -1.42 -7.65
CA GLN A 85 3.11 -0.85 -7.66
C GLN A 85 2.99 0.66 -7.83
N ILE A 86 3.54 1.41 -6.88
CA ILE A 86 3.60 2.88 -6.89
C ILE A 86 5.06 3.30 -6.99
N TYR A 87 5.33 4.26 -7.86
CA TYR A 87 6.66 4.81 -8.07
C TYR A 87 6.70 6.27 -7.63
N ASP A 88 7.74 6.63 -6.88
CA ASP A 88 8.02 7.98 -6.44
C ASP A 88 9.37 8.43 -6.99
N LEU A 89 9.46 9.69 -7.41
CA LEU A 89 10.71 10.30 -7.86
C LEU A 89 11.07 11.47 -6.95
N ASN A 90 12.33 11.56 -6.55
CA ASN A 90 12.86 12.70 -5.83
C ASN A 90 14.15 13.18 -6.51
N VAL A 91 14.26 14.48 -6.74
CA VAL A 91 15.45 15.14 -7.28
C VAL A 91 15.94 16.13 -6.24
N ALA A 92 17.16 15.96 -5.75
CA ALA A 92 17.79 16.88 -4.81
C ALA A 92 18.95 17.62 -5.46
N TYR A 93 19.12 18.90 -5.08
CA TYR A 93 20.20 19.78 -5.52
C TYR A 93 20.90 20.41 -4.31
N THR A 94 22.23 20.33 -4.30
CA THR A 94 23.10 20.82 -3.22
C THR A 94 24.20 21.77 -3.69
N GLY A 95 24.10 22.32 -4.91
CA GLY A 95 25.12 23.19 -5.51
C GLY A 95 25.18 24.60 -4.93
N ILE A 96 24.28 24.97 -4.01
CA ILE A 96 24.30 26.27 -3.30
C ILE A 96 24.80 26.02 -1.88
N LYS A 97 25.76 26.84 -1.43
CA LYS A 97 26.32 26.73 -0.07
C LYS A 97 25.21 26.82 0.98
N ASN A 98 25.22 25.89 1.92
CA ASN A 98 24.26 25.80 3.02
C ASN A 98 22.80 25.57 2.61
N LEU A 99 22.47 25.37 1.34
CA LEU A 99 21.12 25.17 0.84
C LEU A 99 20.99 23.83 0.14
N ARG A 100 19.98 23.04 0.55
CA ARG A 100 19.51 21.86 -0.16
C ARG A 100 18.10 22.09 -0.66
N LEU A 101 17.90 21.98 -1.96
CA LEU A 101 16.60 21.98 -2.59
C LEU A 101 16.22 20.54 -2.96
N ALA A 102 14.94 20.19 -2.86
CA ALA A 102 14.44 18.92 -3.32
C ALA A 102 13.05 19.09 -3.96
N LEU A 103 12.89 18.55 -5.15
CA LEU A 103 11.61 18.40 -5.84
C LEU A 103 11.23 16.91 -5.81
N GLY A 104 10.03 16.60 -5.32
CA GLY A 104 9.55 15.23 -5.29
C GLY A 104 8.19 15.08 -5.97
N VAL A 105 8.01 13.91 -6.58
CA VAL A 105 6.73 13.46 -7.16
C VAL A 105 6.40 12.13 -6.53
N LYS A 106 5.34 12.06 -5.72
CA LYS A 106 4.76 10.81 -5.25
C LYS A 106 3.73 10.32 -6.24
N ASN A 107 3.62 9.01 -6.35
CA ASN A 107 2.74 8.36 -7.31
C ASN A 107 2.95 8.91 -8.75
N LEU A 108 4.17 8.77 -9.26
CA LEU A 108 4.63 9.34 -10.53
C LEU A 108 3.70 9.03 -11.70
N PHE A 109 3.09 7.84 -11.73
CA PHE A 109 2.22 7.37 -12.81
C PHE A 109 0.73 7.60 -12.53
N ASP A 110 0.38 8.33 -11.46
CA ASP A 110 -0.99 8.68 -11.09
C ASP A 110 -1.93 7.46 -10.95
N LYS A 111 -1.44 6.38 -10.37
CA LYS A 111 -2.22 5.17 -10.18
C LYS A 111 -3.23 5.32 -9.05
N ASN A 112 -4.48 4.98 -9.34
CA ASN A 112 -5.52 4.87 -8.32
C ASN A 112 -5.34 3.60 -7.48
N PRO A 113 -5.82 3.57 -6.22
CA PRO A 113 -5.96 2.34 -5.46
C PRO A 113 -6.75 1.29 -6.22
N PRO A 114 -6.43 -0.01 -6.08
CA PRO A 114 -7.23 -1.06 -6.68
C PRO A 114 -8.61 -1.11 -6.02
N ILE A 115 -9.61 -1.53 -6.82
CA ILE A 115 -10.97 -1.69 -6.33
C ILE A 115 -11.01 -2.75 -5.23
N PHE A 116 -11.66 -2.41 -4.14
CA PHE A 116 -11.91 -3.29 -3.01
C PHE A 116 -13.42 -3.53 -2.87
N VAL A 117 -13.84 -4.78 -2.96
CA VAL A 117 -15.21 -5.20 -2.67
C VAL A 117 -15.21 -5.81 -1.27
N PRO A 118 -15.85 -5.15 -0.27
CA PRO A 118 -15.84 -5.63 1.11
C PRO A 118 -16.70 -6.90 1.27
N VAL A 119 -16.41 -7.68 2.30
CA VAL A 119 -17.20 -8.86 2.68
C VAL A 119 -18.55 -8.49 3.32
N SER A 120 -18.72 -7.25 3.73
CA SER A 120 -19.98 -6.69 4.21
C SER A 120 -20.17 -5.25 3.72
N ASN A 121 -21.39 -4.72 3.85
CA ASN A 121 -21.75 -3.38 3.38
C ASN A 121 -21.20 -2.22 4.25
N GLN A 122 -20.30 -2.47 5.18
CA GLN A 122 -19.83 -1.46 6.13
C GLN A 122 -18.82 -0.47 5.54
N PHE A 123 -18.18 -0.79 4.41
CA PHE A 123 -17.11 0.02 3.84
C PHE A 123 -17.47 0.53 2.44
N GLN A 124 -17.64 1.84 2.29
CA GLN A 124 -18.08 2.48 1.05
C GLN A 124 -16.97 3.24 0.30
N ALA A 125 -15.69 3.04 0.66
CA ALA A 125 -14.62 3.80 0.07
C ALA A 125 -14.20 3.33 -1.34
N GLY A 126 -14.62 2.14 -1.77
CA GLY A 126 -14.24 1.53 -3.05
C GLY A 126 -12.80 1.03 -3.12
N TYR A 127 -12.02 1.19 -2.06
CA TYR A 127 -10.63 0.71 -1.91
C TYR A 127 -10.34 0.40 -0.43
N ASP A 128 -9.32 -0.40 -0.16
CA ASP A 128 -8.88 -0.71 1.21
C ASP A 128 -8.05 0.43 1.79
N ILE A 129 -8.67 1.24 2.64
CA ILE A 129 -8.05 2.41 3.28
C ILE A 129 -6.90 2.07 4.24
N THR A 130 -6.79 0.82 4.68
CA THR A 130 -5.73 0.39 5.60
C THR A 130 -4.44 0.06 4.87
N GLN A 131 -4.52 -0.24 3.57
CA GLN A 131 -3.39 -0.64 2.75
C GLN A 131 -2.97 0.44 1.76
N TYR A 132 -3.91 1.22 1.23
CA TYR A 132 -3.66 2.11 0.10
C TYR A 132 -3.92 3.58 0.42
N ASP A 133 -3.11 4.45 -0.16
CA ASP A 133 -3.26 5.90 -0.10
C ASP A 133 -4.09 6.36 -1.31
N PRO A 134 -5.26 7.01 -1.12
CA PRO A 134 -6.11 7.46 -2.21
C PRO A 134 -5.58 8.71 -2.93
N ARG A 135 -4.55 9.34 -2.38
CA ARG A 135 -4.00 10.55 -2.99
C ARG A 135 -3.42 10.20 -4.35
N ALA A 136 -3.90 10.91 -5.36
CA ALA A 136 -3.36 10.92 -6.70
C ALA A 136 -1.90 11.39 -6.73
N ARG A 137 -1.36 11.67 -7.88
CA ARG A 137 -0.02 12.24 -8.01
C ARG A 137 0.13 13.51 -7.17
N MET A 138 1.14 13.54 -6.33
CA MET A 138 1.46 14.70 -5.49
C MET A 138 2.86 15.20 -5.79
N ILE A 139 2.97 16.49 -6.14
CA ILE A 139 4.25 17.18 -6.35
C ILE A 139 4.54 18.03 -5.12
N TYR A 140 5.77 17.99 -4.63
CA TYR A 140 6.21 18.81 -3.50
C TYR A 140 7.61 19.38 -3.72
N LEU A 141 7.84 20.56 -3.15
CA LEU A 141 9.13 21.23 -3.09
C LEU A 141 9.57 21.36 -1.63
N ALA A 142 10.83 21.06 -1.35
CA ALA A 142 11.43 21.25 -0.04
C ALA A 142 12.73 22.06 -0.17
N ALA A 143 12.95 23.00 0.75
CA ALA A 143 14.18 23.75 0.87
C ALA A 143 14.70 23.64 2.32
N ASN A 144 15.95 23.24 2.49
CA ASN A 144 16.60 23.16 3.79
C ASN A 144 17.83 24.06 3.78
N TYR A 145 17.84 25.07 4.63
CA TYR A 145 18.97 25.99 4.80
C TYR A 145 19.62 25.77 6.17
N LYS A 146 20.95 25.69 6.18
CA LYS A 146 21.73 25.55 7.42
C LYS A 146 22.43 26.87 7.71
N PHE A 147 22.07 27.51 8.82
CA PHE A 147 22.69 28.72 9.33
C PHE A 147 24.09 28.46 9.89
#